data_997165fddb9ff2a7c4b537c77e9140de
#
_entry.id   997165fddb9ff2a7c4b537c77e9140de
#
_cell.length_a   1.000
_cell.length_b   1.000
_cell.length_c   1.000
_cell.angle_alpha   90.00
_cell.angle_beta   90.00
_cell.angle_gamma   90.00
#
_symmetry.space_group_name_H-M   'P 1'
#
loop_
_entity.id
_entity.type
_entity.pdbx_description
1 polymer ?
#
loop_
_entity_poly.entity_id
_entity_poly.type
_entity_poly.pdbx_seq_one_letter_code
_entity_poly.pdbx_strand_id
1 'polypeptide(L)'
;LVVQAMALGVGPDECGTGMIQYVNGDTGVPQVTGRYLGQSQRREALGSADGAIYLTKDSRGPSLEEQCPELFAKLLSYSDICRARLREEMLVEFTIESGVLWVLDAVRVPRASQAAVRIAVALAEEGIIPREEAVMRIQPTALSELLHRQVDPKAERDTLVSGIAASPGAASGKIVLTANDAQASAARGEACVLVRRETSPEDIRGMHAAQAVLTMRGGVTSHAAVIGRGLGLPCVVGASDLVIDRKKQRIVTPDGRRFNVGDVITVDGTSGDVLAGEPAMLEATLDGAFR
;
A
#
# COMPACT_ATOMS: atom_id res chain seq x y z
N LEU A 1 21.22 -32.47 6.17
CA LEU A 1 20.02 -33.06 6.76
C LEU A 1 19.69 -32.30 8.05
N VAL A 2 18.48 -31.70 8.13
CA VAL A 2 17.98 -31.09 9.37
C VAL A 2 16.91 -32.01 9.94
N VAL A 3 17.02 -32.32 11.24
CA VAL A 3 16.04 -33.12 11.98
C VAL A 3 15.57 -32.30 13.16
N GLN A 4 14.27 -32.09 13.27
CA GLN A 4 13.65 -31.31 14.36
C GLN A 4 12.36 -31.95 14.83
N ALA A 5 11.94 -31.64 16.07
CA ALA A 5 10.63 -32.03 16.58
C ALA A 5 9.54 -31.27 15.82
N MET A 6 8.39 -31.95 15.64
CA MET A 6 7.21 -31.36 15.02
C MET A 6 6.15 -31.15 16.11
N ALA A 7 5.71 -29.91 16.29
CA ALA A 7 4.56 -29.58 17.10
C ALA A 7 3.32 -29.56 16.21
N LEU A 8 2.32 -30.38 16.57
CA LEU A 8 1.13 -30.60 15.73
C LEU A 8 -0.09 -29.76 16.16
N GLY A 9 0.00 -29.08 17.30
CA GLY A 9 -1.10 -28.31 17.88
C GLY A 9 -2.30 -29.16 18.24
N VAL A 10 -2.07 -30.40 18.70
CA VAL A 10 -3.09 -31.36 19.13
C VAL A 10 -2.75 -31.91 20.51
N GLY A 11 -3.76 -32.10 21.36
CA GLY A 11 -3.56 -32.60 22.72
C GLY A 11 -4.81 -32.47 23.58
N PRO A 12 -4.73 -32.86 24.87
CA PRO A 12 -5.86 -32.80 25.79
C PRO A 12 -6.19 -31.39 26.33
N ASP A 13 -5.14 -30.54 26.45
CA ASP A 13 -5.30 -29.16 26.96
C ASP A 13 -5.42 -28.15 25.82
N GLU A 14 -5.19 -26.86 26.10
CA GLU A 14 -5.25 -25.80 25.06
C GLU A 14 -4.29 -26.12 23.91
N CYS A 15 -4.86 -26.24 22.73
CA CYS A 15 -4.17 -26.56 21.49
C CYS A 15 -4.70 -25.74 20.34
N GLY A 16 -3.82 -25.33 19.45
CA GLY A 16 -4.19 -24.59 18.26
C GLY A 16 -3.00 -23.97 17.56
N THR A 17 -3.26 -23.23 16.49
CA THR A 17 -2.24 -22.57 15.68
C THR A 17 -2.62 -21.12 15.43
N GLY A 18 -1.63 -20.26 15.26
CA GLY A 18 -1.88 -18.86 14.99
C GLY A 18 -0.69 -18.13 14.36
N MET A 19 -0.94 -16.89 13.99
CA MET A 19 0.07 -15.95 13.54
C MET A 19 -0.07 -14.65 14.32
N ILE A 20 1.06 -14.06 14.71
CA ILE A 20 1.13 -12.79 15.42
C ILE A 20 2.15 -11.87 14.74
N GLN A 21 1.77 -10.62 14.58
CA GLN A 21 2.68 -9.52 14.25
C GLN A 21 2.54 -8.40 15.27
N TYR A 22 3.61 -7.68 15.53
CA TYR A 22 3.72 -6.71 16.62
C TYR A 22 3.70 -5.26 16.12
N VAL A 23 3.70 -5.08 14.80
CA VAL A 23 3.70 -3.79 14.13
C VAL A 23 2.69 -3.80 12.99
N ASN A 24 2.03 -2.69 12.77
CA ASN A 24 1.13 -2.53 11.63
C ASN A 24 1.95 -2.44 10.33
N GLY A 25 1.72 -3.36 9.40
CA GLY A 25 2.43 -3.43 8.13
C GLY A 25 2.20 -2.25 7.18
N ASP A 26 1.11 -1.51 7.32
CA ASP A 26 0.82 -0.34 6.49
C ASP A 26 1.45 0.93 7.06
N THR A 27 1.37 1.12 8.38
CA THR A 27 1.76 2.38 9.04
C THR A 27 3.10 2.32 9.76
N GLY A 28 3.61 1.12 10.10
CA GLY A 28 4.82 0.94 10.91
C GLY A 28 4.66 1.29 12.39
N VAL A 29 3.43 1.52 12.87
CA VAL A 29 3.16 1.81 14.28
C VAL A 29 3.08 0.49 15.07
N PRO A 30 3.63 0.41 16.30
CA PRO A 30 3.46 -0.75 17.15
C PRO A 30 1.98 -1.10 17.33
N GLN A 31 1.60 -2.27 16.92
CA GLN A 31 0.24 -2.79 16.99
C GLN A 31 0.25 -4.31 16.93
N VAL A 32 -0.16 -4.96 17.99
CA VAL A 32 -0.29 -6.42 18.01
C VAL A 32 -1.55 -6.81 17.24
N THR A 33 -1.38 -7.60 16.19
CA THR A 33 -2.47 -8.15 15.39
C THR A 33 -2.20 -9.60 15.01
N GLY A 34 -3.25 -10.33 14.70
CA GLY A 34 -3.15 -11.71 14.26
C GLY A 34 -4.43 -12.50 14.56
N ARG A 35 -4.36 -13.79 14.34
CA ARG A 35 -5.46 -14.73 14.55
C ARG A 35 -4.95 -16.00 15.19
N TYR A 36 -5.78 -16.62 16.02
CA TYR A 36 -5.55 -17.91 16.62
C TYR A 36 -6.73 -18.84 16.35
N LEU A 37 -6.44 -20.04 15.90
CA LEU A 37 -7.43 -21.09 15.65
C LEU A 37 -7.22 -22.22 16.66
N GLY A 38 -8.07 -22.27 17.69
CA GLY A 38 -8.06 -23.33 18.70
C GLY A 38 -8.58 -24.67 18.15
N GLN A 39 -8.14 -25.77 18.72
CA GLN A 39 -8.57 -27.12 18.32
C GLN A 39 -10.06 -27.37 18.57
N SER A 40 -10.61 -26.83 19.64
CA SER A 40 -12.02 -26.90 19.95
C SER A 40 -12.90 -26.26 18.86
N GLN A 41 -12.41 -25.18 18.26
CA GLN A 41 -13.10 -24.45 17.21
C GLN A 41 -12.97 -25.12 15.84
N ARG A 42 -11.94 -25.94 15.59
CA ARG A 42 -11.83 -26.72 14.36
C ARG A 42 -12.98 -27.72 14.17
N ARG A 43 -13.53 -28.25 15.25
CA ARG A 43 -14.67 -29.17 15.19
C ARG A 43 -15.99 -28.48 14.86
N GLU A 44 -16.14 -27.23 15.30
CA GLU A 44 -17.31 -26.39 15.02
C GLU A 44 -17.20 -25.65 13.70
N ALA A 45 -15.99 -25.30 13.28
CA ALA A 45 -15.69 -24.54 12.04
C ALA A 45 -15.73 -25.36 10.74
N LEU A 46 -15.96 -26.67 10.81
CA LEU A 46 -16.21 -27.49 9.60
C LEU A 46 -17.47 -27.06 8.83
N GLY A 47 -18.20 -26.05 9.33
CA GLY A 47 -19.38 -25.44 8.71
C GLY A 47 -19.32 -23.92 8.48
N SER A 48 -18.31 -23.21 8.96
CA SER A 48 -18.18 -21.76 8.76
C SER A 48 -16.72 -21.30 8.75
N ALA A 49 -16.38 -20.35 7.90
CA ALA A 49 -15.02 -19.80 7.72
C ALA A 49 -14.51 -18.94 8.93
N ASP A 50 -15.25 -18.86 10.04
CA ASP A 50 -15.08 -17.89 11.13
C ASP A 50 -14.63 -18.47 12.48
N GLY A 51 -13.97 -19.62 12.52
CA GLY A 51 -13.52 -20.24 13.77
C GLY A 51 -12.28 -19.62 14.44
N ALA A 52 -11.68 -18.60 13.87
CA ALA A 52 -10.46 -17.99 14.41
C ALA A 52 -10.79 -16.82 15.35
N ILE A 53 -10.24 -16.84 16.56
CA ILE A 53 -10.37 -15.75 17.54
C ILE A 53 -9.28 -14.70 17.35
N TYR A 54 -9.50 -13.51 17.96
CA TYR A 54 -8.52 -12.45 18.00
C TYR A 54 -7.36 -12.81 18.95
N LEU A 55 -6.19 -12.20 18.75
CA LEU A 55 -5.11 -12.36 19.73
C LEU A 55 -5.30 -11.42 20.91
N THR A 56 -5.56 -10.15 20.63
CA THR A 56 -5.82 -9.11 21.63
C THR A 56 -7.31 -8.96 21.88
N LYS A 57 -7.65 -8.45 23.05
CA LYS A 57 -9.04 -8.14 23.42
C LYS A 57 -9.71 -7.25 22.38
N ASP A 58 -10.84 -7.72 21.85
CA ASP A 58 -11.59 -7.05 20.79
C ASP A 58 -13.10 -7.15 21.07
N SER A 59 -13.81 -6.04 20.90
CA SER A 59 -15.26 -5.98 21.10
C SER A 59 -16.07 -6.85 20.13
N ARG A 60 -15.44 -7.33 19.07
CA ARG A 60 -16.06 -8.14 18.01
C ARG A 60 -16.08 -9.64 18.30
N GLY A 61 -15.33 -10.11 19.30
CA GLY A 61 -15.31 -11.53 19.64
C GLY A 61 -14.26 -11.92 20.68
N PRO A 62 -14.19 -13.21 21.02
CA PRO A 62 -13.24 -13.71 22.01
C PRO A 62 -11.80 -13.56 21.55
N SER A 63 -10.88 -13.50 22.51
CA SER A 63 -9.45 -13.32 22.26
C SER A 63 -8.59 -14.32 23.04
N LEU A 64 -7.38 -14.61 22.52
CA LEU A 64 -6.39 -15.43 23.23
C LEU A 64 -5.92 -14.75 24.52
N GLU A 65 -5.83 -13.42 24.52
CA GLU A 65 -5.48 -12.61 25.70
C GLU A 65 -6.43 -12.86 26.86
N GLU A 66 -7.74 -13.01 26.59
CA GLU A 66 -8.75 -13.27 27.61
C GLU A 66 -8.81 -14.75 28.02
N GLN A 67 -8.65 -15.68 27.07
CA GLN A 67 -8.74 -17.10 27.30
C GLN A 67 -7.50 -17.70 27.95
N CYS A 68 -6.31 -17.27 27.50
CA CYS A 68 -5.01 -17.79 27.91
C CYS A 68 -3.98 -16.68 28.14
N PRO A 69 -4.14 -15.82 29.16
CA PRO A 69 -3.32 -14.62 29.36
C PRO A 69 -1.83 -14.92 29.54
N GLU A 70 -1.46 -16.04 30.15
CA GLU A 70 -0.06 -16.43 30.33
C GLU A 70 0.63 -16.78 29.00
N LEU A 71 -0.08 -17.51 28.14
CA LEU A 71 0.41 -17.83 26.79
C LEU A 71 0.51 -16.58 25.92
N PHE A 72 -0.46 -15.70 26.03
CA PHE A 72 -0.43 -14.42 25.33
C PHE A 72 0.72 -13.54 25.80
N ALA A 73 0.97 -13.43 27.10
CA ALA A 73 2.13 -12.70 27.63
C ALA A 73 3.45 -13.28 27.14
N LYS A 74 3.55 -14.60 27.02
CA LYS A 74 4.72 -15.27 26.45
C LYS A 74 4.88 -14.98 24.96
N LEU A 75 3.79 -14.94 24.18
CA LEU A 75 3.81 -14.51 22.78
C LEU A 75 4.34 -13.08 22.64
N LEU A 76 3.91 -12.16 23.50
CA LEU A 76 4.41 -10.78 23.47
C LEU A 76 5.92 -10.71 23.69
N SER A 77 6.48 -11.53 24.59
CA SER A 77 7.92 -11.55 24.86
C SER A 77 8.76 -11.99 23.63
N TYR A 78 8.18 -12.70 22.68
CA TYR A 78 8.88 -13.08 21.45
C TYR A 78 9.15 -11.89 20.52
N SER A 79 8.39 -10.78 20.62
CA SER A 79 8.71 -9.54 19.92
C SER A 79 10.14 -9.09 20.25
N ASP A 80 10.44 -8.97 21.54
CA ASP A 80 11.76 -8.54 22.00
C ASP A 80 12.87 -9.50 21.58
N ILE A 81 12.60 -10.82 21.64
CA ILE A 81 13.53 -11.84 21.19
C ILE A 81 13.81 -11.73 19.69
N CYS A 82 12.76 -11.56 18.88
CA CYS A 82 12.89 -11.37 17.44
C CYS A 82 13.68 -10.10 17.12
N ARG A 83 13.35 -8.98 17.75
CA ARG A 83 14.04 -7.70 17.57
C ARG A 83 15.51 -7.79 17.97
N ALA A 84 15.81 -8.38 19.13
CA ALA A 84 17.19 -8.51 19.61
C ALA A 84 18.04 -9.46 18.77
N ARG A 85 17.49 -10.58 18.29
CA ARG A 85 18.25 -11.64 17.60
C ARG A 85 18.20 -11.52 16.09
N LEU A 86 17.02 -11.22 15.53
CA LEU A 86 16.82 -11.12 14.08
C LEU A 86 16.99 -9.68 13.60
N ARG A 87 17.02 -8.71 14.52
CA ARG A 87 17.22 -7.28 14.26
C ARG A 87 16.17 -6.73 13.28
N GLU A 88 14.92 -7.24 13.41
CA GLU A 88 13.83 -6.96 12.48
C GLU A 88 12.46 -7.14 13.15
N GLU A 89 11.42 -6.52 12.60
CA GLU A 89 10.03 -6.79 12.94
C GLU A 89 9.53 -8.03 12.19
N MET A 90 9.03 -9.00 12.96
CA MET A 90 8.68 -10.32 12.42
C MET A 90 7.19 -10.62 12.57
N LEU A 91 6.64 -11.29 11.58
CA LEU A 91 5.42 -12.06 11.66
C LEU A 91 5.82 -13.45 12.16
N VAL A 92 5.30 -13.83 13.33
CA VAL A 92 5.64 -15.10 13.97
C VAL A 92 4.47 -16.08 13.80
N GLU A 93 4.76 -17.24 13.23
CA GLU A 93 3.84 -18.37 13.19
C GLU A 93 4.10 -19.26 14.39
N PHE A 94 3.04 -19.60 15.11
CA PHE A 94 3.13 -20.38 16.34
C PHE A 94 2.06 -21.45 16.43
N THR A 95 2.35 -22.46 17.26
CA THR A 95 1.35 -23.44 17.69
C THR A 95 1.37 -23.61 19.20
N ILE A 96 0.22 -23.88 19.77
CA ILE A 96 0.06 -24.29 21.17
C ILE A 96 -0.28 -25.77 21.15
N GLU A 97 0.45 -26.57 21.91
CA GLU A 97 0.26 -28.00 22.04
C GLU A 97 0.25 -28.36 23.52
N SER A 98 -0.89 -28.80 24.03
CA SER A 98 -1.08 -29.13 25.45
C SER A 98 -0.62 -28.02 26.40
N GLY A 99 -0.99 -26.76 26.09
CA GLY A 99 -0.62 -25.58 26.87
C GLY A 99 0.83 -25.12 26.70
N VAL A 100 1.60 -25.76 25.84
CA VAL A 100 2.99 -25.36 25.54
C VAL A 100 3.05 -24.60 24.22
N LEU A 101 3.68 -23.41 24.24
CA LEU A 101 3.84 -22.56 23.08
C LEU A 101 5.10 -22.92 22.30
N TRP A 102 4.94 -23.17 21.01
CA TRP A 102 5.99 -23.46 20.04
C TRP A 102 6.00 -22.42 18.92
N VAL A 103 7.15 -21.85 18.63
CA VAL A 103 7.35 -21.00 17.45
C VAL A 103 7.73 -21.90 16.28
N LEU A 104 6.96 -21.79 15.20
CA LEU A 104 7.16 -22.61 13.98
C LEU A 104 8.04 -21.87 12.98
N ASP A 105 7.76 -20.59 12.76
CA ASP A 105 8.49 -19.76 11.82
C ASP A 105 8.45 -18.29 12.23
N ALA A 106 9.38 -17.51 11.73
CA ALA A 106 9.42 -16.07 11.90
C ALA A 106 9.88 -15.43 10.58
N VAL A 107 8.96 -14.80 9.89
CA VAL A 107 9.23 -14.11 8.62
C VAL A 107 9.12 -12.60 8.80
N ARG A 108 9.83 -11.85 7.96
CA ARG A 108 9.74 -10.40 7.98
C ARG A 108 8.30 -9.95 7.74
N VAL A 109 7.79 -9.02 8.57
CA VAL A 109 6.44 -8.46 8.37
C VAL A 109 6.32 -7.87 6.97
N PRO A 110 5.32 -8.29 6.16
CA PRO A 110 4.98 -7.61 4.92
C PRO A 110 4.62 -6.15 5.22
N ARG A 111 5.20 -5.21 4.48
CA ARG A 111 5.09 -3.81 4.84
C ARG A 111 5.04 -2.87 3.64
N ALA A 112 4.23 -1.82 3.76
CA ALA A 112 4.22 -0.69 2.84
C ALA A 112 5.49 0.17 2.99
N SER A 113 5.77 1.01 2.01
CA SER A 113 6.93 1.91 2.00
C SER A 113 7.01 2.80 3.24
N GLN A 114 5.89 3.35 3.70
CA GLN A 114 5.82 4.14 4.93
C GLN A 114 6.20 3.34 6.17
N ALA A 115 5.65 2.14 6.31
CA ALA A 115 5.97 1.25 7.42
C ALA A 115 7.45 0.84 7.40
N ALA A 116 8.03 0.59 6.22
CA ALA A 116 9.44 0.23 6.09
C ALA A 116 10.36 1.32 6.65
N VAL A 117 10.10 2.59 6.32
CA VAL A 117 10.88 3.72 6.84
C VAL A 117 10.71 3.83 8.35
N ARG A 118 9.48 3.84 8.86
CA ARG A 118 9.19 4.00 10.28
C ARG A 118 9.79 2.88 11.13
N ILE A 119 9.70 1.63 10.67
CA ILE A 119 10.32 0.47 11.34
C ILE A 119 11.84 0.61 11.37
N ALA A 120 12.48 0.99 10.25
CA ALA A 120 13.93 1.15 10.20
C ALA A 120 14.41 2.24 11.15
N VAL A 121 13.70 3.37 11.23
CA VAL A 121 13.98 4.47 12.15
C VAL A 121 13.83 4.00 13.60
N ALA A 122 12.71 3.34 13.95
CA ALA A 122 12.46 2.84 15.29
C ALA A 122 13.55 1.85 15.77
N LEU A 123 13.94 0.90 14.90
CA LEU A 123 15.02 -0.04 15.21
C LEU A 123 16.38 0.65 15.42
N ALA A 124 16.65 1.75 14.70
CA ALA A 124 17.87 2.53 14.86
C ALA A 124 17.84 3.40 16.13
N GLU A 125 16.73 4.03 16.44
CA GLU A 125 16.55 4.86 17.66
C GLU A 125 16.66 4.02 18.94
N GLU A 126 16.16 2.79 18.90
CA GLU A 126 16.28 1.81 19.98
C GLU A 126 17.67 1.15 20.06
N GLY A 127 18.58 1.46 19.12
CA GLY A 127 19.93 0.91 19.10
C GLY A 127 20.02 -0.57 18.69
N ILE A 128 18.97 -1.13 18.11
CA ILE A 128 18.93 -2.52 17.62
C ILE A 128 19.77 -2.65 16.34
N ILE A 129 19.75 -1.63 15.49
CA ILE A 129 20.58 -1.52 14.28
C ILE A 129 21.29 -0.15 14.27
N PRO A 130 22.47 -0.03 13.63
CA PRO A 130 23.10 1.27 13.41
C PRO A 130 22.32 2.08 12.37
N ARG A 131 22.46 3.41 12.41
CA ARG A 131 21.75 4.34 11.51
C ARG A 131 22.07 4.07 10.03
N GLU A 132 23.31 3.75 9.73
CA GLU A 132 23.76 3.42 8.37
C GLU A 132 23.03 2.20 7.83
N GLU A 133 22.80 1.20 8.67
CA GLU A 133 22.04 0.01 8.29
C GLU A 133 20.56 0.33 8.08
N ALA A 134 19.97 1.20 8.89
CA ALA A 134 18.59 1.65 8.70
C ALA A 134 18.40 2.31 7.32
N VAL A 135 19.33 3.20 6.93
CA VAL A 135 19.31 3.82 5.59
C VAL A 135 19.43 2.77 4.48
N MET A 136 20.33 1.80 4.63
CA MET A 136 20.54 0.75 3.62
C MET A 136 19.36 -0.21 3.47
N ARG A 137 18.46 -0.29 4.46
CA ARG A 137 17.26 -1.12 4.41
C ARG A 137 16.12 -0.50 3.60
N ILE A 138 16.20 0.81 3.32
CA ILE A 138 15.17 1.54 2.58
C ILE A 138 15.53 1.60 1.11
N GLN A 139 14.62 1.12 0.28
CA GLN A 139 14.79 1.25 -1.17
C GLN A 139 14.54 2.70 -1.61
N PRO A 140 15.36 3.27 -2.50
CA PRO A 140 15.15 4.66 -2.99
C PRO A 140 13.78 4.89 -3.62
N THR A 141 13.19 3.87 -4.27
CA THR A 141 11.84 3.93 -4.83
C THR A 141 10.78 4.15 -3.76
N ALA A 142 10.92 3.53 -2.58
CA ALA A 142 10.01 3.72 -1.46
C ALA A 142 10.00 5.17 -0.96
N LEU A 143 11.17 5.83 -0.94
CA LEU A 143 11.26 7.25 -0.58
C LEU A 143 10.58 8.13 -1.63
N SER A 144 10.76 7.83 -2.91
CA SER A 144 10.09 8.58 -3.98
C SER A 144 8.57 8.49 -3.89
N GLU A 145 8.03 7.31 -3.57
CA GLU A 145 6.59 7.13 -3.37
C GLU A 145 6.06 7.99 -2.21
N LEU A 146 6.80 8.05 -1.11
CA LEU A 146 6.40 8.78 0.09
C LEU A 146 6.49 10.31 -0.04
N LEU A 147 7.26 10.82 -1.00
CA LEU A 147 7.37 12.24 -1.31
C LEU A 147 6.19 12.77 -2.14
N HIS A 148 5.34 11.88 -2.65
CA HIS A 148 4.21 12.24 -3.50
C HIS A 148 2.87 11.89 -2.82
N ARG A 149 1.85 12.66 -3.16
CA ARG A 149 0.46 12.36 -2.81
C ARG A 149 0.05 11.01 -3.41
N GLN A 150 -0.68 10.19 -2.67
CA GLN A 150 -1.08 8.84 -3.09
C GLN A 150 -2.59 8.62 -2.89
N VAL A 151 -3.18 7.71 -3.66
CA VAL A 151 -4.53 7.22 -3.39
C VAL A 151 -4.52 6.38 -2.12
N ASP A 152 -5.45 6.65 -1.20
CA ASP A 152 -5.60 5.83 0.02
C ASP A 152 -5.83 4.36 -0.38
N PRO A 153 -5.03 3.40 0.11
CA PRO A 153 -5.24 1.98 -0.16
C PRO A 153 -6.61 1.46 0.27
N LYS A 154 -7.28 2.15 1.20
CA LYS A 154 -8.63 1.81 1.68
C LYS A 154 -9.75 2.49 0.88
N ALA A 155 -9.40 3.42 -0.02
CA ALA A 155 -10.39 4.07 -0.87
C ALA A 155 -10.99 3.08 -1.88
N GLU A 156 -12.26 3.23 -2.16
CA GLU A 156 -12.91 2.52 -3.26
C GLU A 156 -12.28 2.96 -4.58
N ARG A 157 -11.85 1.99 -5.39
CA ARG A 157 -11.15 2.22 -6.66
C ARG A 157 -12.04 1.83 -7.82
N ASP A 158 -12.62 2.79 -8.50
CA ASP A 158 -13.32 2.61 -9.78
C ASP A 158 -12.33 2.84 -10.94
N THR A 159 -11.62 1.78 -11.32
CA THR A 159 -10.59 1.85 -12.36
C THR A 159 -11.21 1.94 -13.74
N LEU A 160 -10.84 2.97 -14.49
CA LEU A 160 -11.28 3.25 -15.86
C LEU A 160 -10.41 2.57 -16.91
N VAL A 161 -9.11 2.64 -16.70
CA VAL A 161 -8.08 2.07 -17.58
C VAL A 161 -6.77 2.02 -16.81
N SER A 162 -5.89 1.09 -17.18
CA SER A 162 -4.52 1.02 -16.68
C SER A 162 -3.53 1.28 -17.82
N GLY A 163 -2.38 1.82 -17.45
CA GLY A 163 -1.27 2.08 -18.35
C GLY A 163 0.06 1.83 -17.64
N ILE A 164 1.12 2.44 -18.15
CA ILE A 164 2.45 2.35 -17.57
C ILE A 164 2.63 3.47 -16.54
N ALA A 165 2.97 3.12 -15.31
CA ALA A 165 3.39 4.03 -14.26
C ALA A 165 4.68 4.76 -14.70
N ALA A 166 4.57 6.03 -15.08
CA ALA A 166 5.67 6.77 -15.70
C ALA A 166 6.31 7.82 -14.77
N SER A 167 5.52 8.40 -13.88
CA SER A 167 5.98 9.33 -12.86
C SER A 167 5.10 9.18 -11.62
N PRO A 168 5.69 8.99 -10.41
CA PRO A 168 4.96 8.63 -9.21
C PRO A 168 4.03 9.74 -8.70
N GLY A 169 3.12 9.36 -7.81
CA GLY A 169 2.12 10.23 -7.21
C GLY A 169 0.74 10.05 -7.80
N ALA A 170 -0.25 10.67 -7.15
CA ALA A 170 -1.63 10.66 -7.61
C ALA A 170 -2.23 12.06 -7.57
N ALA A 171 -3.01 12.40 -8.59
CA ALA A 171 -3.73 13.66 -8.63
C ALA A 171 -5.06 13.53 -9.36
N SER A 172 -6.06 14.26 -8.84
CA SER A 172 -7.40 14.37 -9.41
C SER A 172 -7.56 15.70 -10.13
N GLY A 173 -8.37 15.72 -11.17
CA GLY A 173 -8.69 16.94 -11.86
C GLY A 173 -9.65 16.73 -13.03
N LYS A 174 -10.14 17.85 -13.54
CA LYS A 174 -11.04 17.88 -14.71
C LYS A 174 -10.29 17.47 -15.98
N ILE A 175 -10.89 16.63 -16.78
CA ILE A 175 -10.34 16.23 -18.08
C ILE A 175 -10.19 17.46 -18.99
N VAL A 176 -9.00 17.64 -19.54
CA VAL A 176 -8.72 18.60 -20.60
C VAL A 176 -7.94 17.91 -21.74
N LEU A 177 -8.21 18.27 -22.98
CA LEU A 177 -7.65 17.59 -24.15
C LEU A 177 -6.56 18.42 -24.87
N THR A 178 -6.34 19.67 -24.48
CA THR A 178 -5.31 20.52 -25.07
C THR A 178 -4.49 21.25 -24.02
N ALA A 179 -3.25 21.63 -24.39
CA ALA A 179 -2.39 22.42 -23.53
C ALA A 179 -2.98 23.77 -23.16
N ASN A 180 -3.71 24.41 -24.11
CA ASN A 180 -4.38 25.69 -23.87
C ASN A 180 -5.53 25.57 -22.85
N ASP A 181 -6.29 24.48 -22.92
CA ASP A 181 -7.36 24.22 -21.93
C ASP A 181 -6.78 24.01 -20.54
N ALA A 182 -5.64 23.31 -20.44
CA ALA A 182 -4.94 23.10 -19.16
C ALA A 182 -4.50 24.47 -18.56
N GLN A 183 -3.91 25.34 -19.38
CA GLN A 183 -3.51 26.68 -18.95
C GLN A 183 -4.72 27.53 -18.54
N ALA A 184 -5.82 27.45 -19.30
CA ALA A 184 -7.04 28.16 -18.98
C ALA A 184 -7.68 27.66 -17.67
N SER A 185 -7.65 26.33 -17.39
CA SER A 185 -8.10 25.77 -16.13
C SER A 185 -7.24 26.24 -14.97
N ALA A 186 -5.92 26.19 -15.10
CA ALA A 186 -4.98 26.69 -14.08
C ALA A 186 -5.19 28.18 -13.77
N ALA A 187 -5.42 28.99 -14.81
CA ALA A 187 -5.73 30.43 -14.64
C ALA A 187 -7.03 30.70 -13.86
N ARG A 188 -7.97 29.75 -13.88
CA ARG A 188 -9.21 29.77 -13.06
C ARG A 188 -9.05 29.13 -11.68
N GLY A 189 -7.86 28.60 -11.36
CA GLY A 189 -7.62 27.86 -10.12
C GLY A 189 -8.26 26.46 -10.12
N GLU A 190 -8.60 25.90 -11.28
CA GLU A 190 -9.21 24.60 -11.43
C GLU A 190 -8.15 23.52 -11.67
N ALA A 191 -8.17 22.45 -10.84
CA ALA A 191 -7.34 21.28 -11.05
C ALA A 191 -7.74 20.56 -12.34
N CYS A 192 -6.76 20.23 -13.20
CA CYS A 192 -7.03 19.51 -14.44
C CYS A 192 -6.03 18.38 -14.70
N VAL A 193 -6.49 17.37 -15.42
CA VAL A 193 -5.70 16.26 -15.97
C VAL A 193 -5.59 16.44 -17.48
N LEU A 194 -4.38 16.58 -17.97
CA LEU A 194 -4.12 16.68 -19.40
C LEU A 194 -4.13 15.30 -20.05
N VAL A 195 -5.14 15.04 -20.86
CA VAL A 195 -5.32 13.76 -21.57
C VAL A 195 -4.94 13.95 -23.04
N ARG A 196 -3.92 13.22 -23.47
CA ARG A 196 -3.40 13.30 -24.84
C ARG A 196 -3.30 11.90 -25.46
N ARG A 197 -3.33 11.83 -26.79
CA ARG A 197 -2.92 10.60 -27.47
C ARG A 197 -1.42 10.34 -27.24
N GLU A 198 -0.64 11.39 -27.36
CA GLU A 198 0.80 11.47 -27.23
C GLU A 198 1.14 12.93 -26.96
N THR A 199 2.12 13.23 -26.12
CA THR A 199 2.55 14.59 -25.88
C THR A 199 3.66 14.99 -26.86
N SER A 200 3.66 16.26 -27.21
CA SER A 200 4.69 16.93 -28.02
C SER A 200 5.38 18.03 -27.20
N PRO A 201 6.51 18.59 -27.67
CA PRO A 201 7.15 19.73 -27.02
C PRO A 201 6.22 20.93 -26.81
N GLU A 202 5.20 21.11 -27.66
CA GLU A 202 4.21 22.18 -27.53
C GLU A 202 3.29 21.98 -26.32
N ASP A 203 3.14 20.74 -25.83
CA ASP A 203 2.30 20.41 -24.68
C ASP A 203 2.98 20.72 -23.33
N ILE A 204 4.29 21.05 -23.29
CA ILE A 204 5.04 21.31 -22.05
C ILE A 204 4.34 22.35 -21.17
N ARG A 205 3.85 23.44 -21.76
CA ARG A 205 3.14 24.48 -21.00
C ARG A 205 1.84 23.98 -20.39
N GLY A 206 1.14 23.10 -21.09
CA GLY A 206 -0.06 22.43 -20.57
C GLY A 206 0.27 21.45 -19.47
N MET A 207 1.38 20.72 -19.59
CA MET A 207 1.85 19.81 -18.54
C MET A 207 2.21 20.55 -17.26
N HIS A 208 2.88 21.71 -17.35
CA HIS A 208 3.14 22.57 -16.19
C HIS A 208 1.88 23.10 -15.50
N ALA A 209 0.83 23.28 -16.25
CA ALA A 209 -0.45 23.79 -15.73
C ALA A 209 -1.37 22.68 -15.18
N ALA A 210 -1.16 21.43 -15.57
CA ALA A 210 -1.97 20.30 -15.16
C ALA A 210 -1.50 19.72 -13.81
N GLN A 211 -2.38 19.02 -13.13
CA GLN A 211 -2.09 18.28 -11.90
C GLN A 211 -1.60 16.85 -12.20
N ALA A 212 -1.95 16.31 -13.38
CA ALA A 212 -1.48 15.02 -13.85
C ALA A 212 -1.55 14.94 -15.38
N VAL A 213 -0.86 13.95 -15.95
CA VAL A 213 -0.86 13.67 -17.38
C VAL A 213 -1.22 12.22 -17.65
N LEU A 214 -2.11 12.01 -18.63
CA LEU A 214 -2.50 10.72 -19.14
C LEU A 214 -2.26 10.66 -20.65
N THR A 215 -1.51 9.66 -21.13
CA THR A 215 -1.37 9.45 -22.58
C THR A 215 -1.77 8.05 -23.00
N MET A 216 -2.38 7.94 -24.19
CA MET A 216 -2.77 6.67 -24.78
C MET A 216 -1.57 5.92 -25.37
N ARG A 217 -0.53 6.63 -25.77
CA ARG A 217 0.69 6.10 -26.36
C ARG A 217 1.90 6.57 -25.58
N GLY A 218 2.96 5.78 -25.68
CA GLY A 218 4.24 6.07 -25.06
C GLY A 218 4.64 5.00 -24.06
N GLY A 219 5.92 4.99 -23.73
CA GLY A 219 6.51 4.12 -22.70
C GLY A 219 7.25 4.98 -21.66
N VAL A 220 8.02 4.34 -20.80
CA VAL A 220 8.79 4.98 -19.72
C VAL A 220 9.82 6.01 -20.20
N THR A 221 10.19 5.98 -21.48
CA THR A 221 11.12 6.92 -22.13
C THR A 221 10.41 7.93 -23.03
N SER A 222 9.07 7.93 -23.08
CA SER A 222 8.30 8.89 -23.88
C SER A 222 8.46 10.31 -23.34
N HIS A 223 8.17 11.28 -24.20
CA HIS A 223 8.23 12.71 -23.85
C HIS A 223 7.40 13.02 -22.58
N ALA A 224 6.16 12.50 -22.51
CA ALA A 224 5.30 12.66 -21.34
C ALA A 224 5.95 12.10 -20.04
N ALA A 225 6.55 10.93 -20.14
CA ALA A 225 7.19 10.26 -18.99
C ALA A 225 8.44 11.02 -18.50
N VAL A 226 9.28 11.48 -19.42
CA VAL A 226 10.51 12.21 -19.07
C VAL A 226 10.18 13.56 -18.45
N ILE A 227 9.31 14.33 -19.09
CA ILE A 227 8.88 15.65 -18.58
C ILE A 227 8.09 15.51 -17.30
N GLY A 228 7.16 14.53 -17.19
CA GLY A 228 6.39 14.25 -15.97
C GLY A 228 7.30 14.04 -14.77
N ARG A 229 8.33 13.17 -14.89
CA ARG A 229 9.32 12.98 -13.82
C ARG A 229 10.11 14.24 -13.50
N GLY A 230 10.52 14.99 -14.51
CA GLY A 230 11.24 16.26 -14.31
C GLY A 230 10.43 17.32 -13.56
N LEU A 231 9.12 17.31 -13.71
CA LEU A 231 8.18 18.22 -13.05
C LEU A 231 7.64 17.67 -11.71
N GLY A 232 7.90 16.41 -11.36
CA GLY A 232 7.24 15.73 -10.24
C GLY A 232 5.73 15.59 -10.45
N LEU A 233 5.29 15.49 -11.70
CA LEU A 233 3.89 15.45 -12.10
C LEU A 233 3.44 13.99 -12.26
N PRO A 234 2.40 13.53 -11.55
CA PRO A 234 1.84 12.19 -11.74
C PRO A 234 1.54 11.92 -13.21
N CYS A 235 2.05 10.79 -13.73
CA CYS A 235 1.95 10.51 -15.15
C CYS A 235 1.71 9.02 -15.42
N VAL A 236 0.67 8.73 -16.18
CA VAL A 236 0.37 7.41 -16.74
C VAL A 236 0.47 7.50 -18.26
N VAL A 237 1.25 6.61 -18.86
CA VAL A 237 1.45 6.58 -20.33
C VAL A 237 1.04 5.22 -20.90
N GLY A 238 0.78 5.17 -22.18
CA GLY A 238 0.47 3.90 -22.86
C GLY A 238 -0.88 3.29 -22.48
N ALA A 239 -1.85 4.08 -22.00
CA ALA A 239 -3.21 3.64 -21.77
C ALA A 239 -3.94 3.43 -23.11
N SER A 240 -3.52 2.42 -23.87
CA SER A 240 -3.92 2.19 -25.26
C SER A 240 -5.39 1.89 -25.46
N ASP A 241 -6.04 1.34 -24.44
CA ASP A 241 -7.44 0.93 -24.47
C ASP A 241 -8.41 2.13 -24.30
N LEU A 242 -7.87 3.31 -23.97
CA LEU A 242 -8.63 4.55 -23.91
C LEU A 242 -8.78 5.16 -25.30
N VAL A 243 -9.96 5.68 -25.63
CA VAL A 243 -10.23 6.37 -26.87
C VAL A 243 -10.55 7.85 -26.63
N ILE A 244 -9.85 8.76 -27.30
CA ILE A 244 -10.16 10.20 -27.27
C ILE A 244 -11.04 10.56 -28.48
N ASP A 245 -12.28 10.93 -28.21
CA ASP A 245 -13.23 11.48 -29.20
C ASP A 245 -13.19 13.02 -29.17
N ARG A 246 -12.28 13.61 -29.95
CA ARG A 246 -12.10 15.08 -30.00
C ARG A 246 -13.32 15.82 -30.53
N LYS A 247 -14.10 15.19 -31.40
CA LYS A 247 -15.30 15.84 -31.96
C LYS A 247 -16.39 16.01 -30.91
N LYS A 248 -16.51 15.03 -30.02
CA LYS A 248 -17.47 15.02 -28.93
C LYS A 248 -16.89 15.48 -27.59
N GLN A 249 -15.63 15.94 -27.58
CA GLN A 249 -14.92 16.43 -26.40
C GLN A 249 -15.03 15.48 -25.21
N ARG A 250 -14.64 14.21 -25.40
CA ARG A 250 -14.75 13.16 -24.39
C ARG A 250 -13.69 12.06 -24.55
N ILE A 251 -13.53 11.29 -23.50
CA ILE A 251 -12.83 10.01 -23.52
C ILE A 251 -13.83 8.87 -23.40
N VAL A 252 -13.49 7.72 -23.96
CA VAL A 252 -14.25 6.47 -23.87
C VAL A 252 -13.35 5.38 -23.35
N THR A 253 -13.78 4.71 -22.30
CA THR A 253 -13.07 3.61 -21.64
C THR A 253 -13.32 2.27 -22.35
N PRO A 254 -12.53 1.22 -22.08
CA PRO A 254 -12.69 -0.09 -22.71
C PRO A 254 -14.07 -0.73 -22.48
N ASP A 255 -14.68 -0.47 -21.32
CA ASP A 255 -16.02 -0.93 -20.95
C ASP A 255 -17.16 -0.07 -21.55
N GLY A 256 -16.82 0.94 -22.36
CA GLY A 256 -17.77 1.79 -23.07
C GLY A 256 -18.30 2.98 -22.27
N ARG A 257 -17.83 3.20 -21.03
CA ARG A 257 -18.16 4.42 -20.28
C ARG A 257 -17.58 5.66 -20.97
N ARG A 258 -18.24 6.79 -20.76
CA ARG A 258 -17.92 8.05 -21.44
C ARG A 258 -17.74 9.16 -20.41
N PHE A 259 -16.61 9.84 -20.49
CA PHE A 259 -16.27 10.99 -19.62
C PHE A 259 -16.02 12.20 -20.51
N ASN A 260 -16.76 13.26 -20.29
CA ASN A 260 -16.62 14.48 -21.07
C ASN A 260 -15.48 15.36 -20.55
N VAL A 261 -15.02 16.28 -21.36
CA VAL A 261 -14.17 17.38 -20.91
C VAL A 261 -14.85 18.09 -19.75
N GLY A 262 -14.15 18.26 -18.62
CA GLY A 262 -14.69 18.81 -17.39
C GLY A 262 -15.11 17.76 -16.33
N ASP A 263 -15.33 16.50 -16.72
CA ASP A 263 -15.52 15.43 -15.73
C ASP A 263 -14.22 15.17 -14.97
N VAL A 264 -14.34 14.79 -13.71
CA VAL A 264 -13.17 14.55 -12.83
C VAL A 264 -12.69 13.12 -12.95
N ILE A 265 -11.39 12.96 -13.13
CA ILE A 265 -10.69 11.69 -13.05
C ILE A 265 -9.46 11.82 -12.17
N THR A 266 -8.96 10.69 -11.69
CA THR A 266 -7.72 10.60 -10.93
C THR A 266 -6.70 9.78 -11.71
N VAL A 267 -5.48 10.29 -11.81
CA VAL A 267 -4.33 9.58 -12.37
C VAL A 267 -3.42 9.16 -11.23
N ASP A 268 -3.24 7.85 -11.06
CA ASP A 268 -2.28 7.26 -10.12
C ASP A 268 -1.03 6.84 -10.90
N GLY A 269 -0.05 7.71 -10.92
CA GLY A 269 1.23 7.47 -11.59
C GLY A 269 2.13 6.48 -10.84
N THR A 270 1.76 6.06 -9.62
CA THR A 270 2.47 5.04 -8.84
C THR A 270 2.04 3.64 -9.25
N SER A 271 0.73 3.39 -9.35
CA SER A 271 0.18 2.10 -9.79
C SER A 271 0.06 1.98 -11.32
N GLY A 272 -0.10 3.09 -12.02
CA GLY A 272 -0.41 3.13 -13.45
C GLY A 272 -1.92 3.13 -13.74
N ASP A 273 -2.76 3.31 -12.72
CA ASP A 273 -4.21 3.28 -12.87
C ASP A 273 -4.79 4.68 -13.08
N VAL A 274 -5.90 4.71 -13.80
CA VAL A 274 -6.75 5.90 -13.94
C VAL A 274 -8.10 5.57 -13.34
N LEU A 275 -8.55 6.37 -12.38
CA LEU A 275 -9.74 6.13 -11.59
C LEU A 275 -10.83 7.17 -11.92
N ALA A 276 -12.10 6.78 -11.79
CA ALA A 276 -13.21 7.70 -11.88
C ALA A 276 -13.28 8.60 -10.63
N GLY A 277 -13.63 9.86 -10.83
CA GLY A 277 -13.85 10.81 -9.74
C GLY A 277 -12.60 11.16 -8.95
N GLU A 278 -12.80 11.47 -7.68
CA GLU A 278 -11.77 11.90 -6.73
C GLU A 278 -11.82 11.00 -5.49
N PRO A 279 -11.08 9.86 -5.50
CA PRO A 279 -10.96 8.99 -4.34
C PRO A 279 -10.22 9.69 -3.19
N ALA A 280 -10.36 9.17 -1.98
CA ALA A 280 -9.59 9.65 -0.82
C ALA A 280 -8.08 9.55 -1.11
N MET A 281 -7.35 10.60 -0.73
CA MET A 281 -5.91 10.72 -0.95
C MET A 281 -5.18 10.82 0.38
N LEU A 282 -3.97 10.24 0.42
CA LEU A 282 -3.00 10.46 1.47
C LEU A 282 -2.02 11.55 1.01
N GLU A 283 -1.89 12.60 1.80
CA GLU A 283 -0.89 13.64 1.54
C GLU A 283 0.52 13.11 1.80
N ALA A 284 1.49 13.61 1.06
CA ALA A 284 2.89 13.35 1.32
C ALA A 284 3.26 13.90 2.71
N THR A 285 3.32 13.04 3.71
CA THR A 285 3.69 13.43 5.07
C THR A 285 5.16 13.12 5.33
N LEU A 286 5.98 14.14 5.30
CA LEU A 286 7.32 14.11 5.88
C LEU A 286 7.19 14.29 7.40
N ASP A 287 6.70 13.27 8.09
CA ASP A 287 6.66 13.27 9.56
C ASP A 287 8.08 13.12 10.15
N GLY A 288 8.19 13.20 11.50
CA GLY A 288 9.48 13.17 12.18
C GLY A 288 10.39 11.98 11.83
N ALA A 289 9.86 10.90 11.26
CA ALA A 289 10.63 9.73 10.83
C ALA A 289 11.52 10.00 9.59
N PHE A 290 11.29 11.12 8.88
CA PHE A 290 12.10 11.54 7.72
C PHE A 290 13.15 12.60 8.07
N ARG A 291 13.23 13.07 9.31
CA ARG A 291 14.23 13.99 9.82
C ARG A 291 15.37 13.25 10.52
#